data_14968c9cffb3b3a3799d5af569af2285
#
_entry.id   14968c9cffb3b3a3799d5af569af2285
#
_cell.length_a   1.000
_cell.length_b   1.000
_cell.length_c   1.000
_cell.angle_alpha   90.00
_cell.angle_beta   90.00
_cell.angle_gamma   90.00
#
_symmetry.space_group_name_H-M   'P 1'
#
loop_
_entity.id
_entity.type
_entity.pdbx_description
1 polymer ?
#
loop_
_entity_poly.entity_id
_entity_poly.type
_entity_poly.pdbx_seq_one_letter_code
_entity_poly.pdbx_strand_id
1 'polypeptide(L)' 'MKACEIFHVPYKKTFRWKWRHTGNDGRTLAESKESYALYYECISAAREAGYEPRKRAPSAAEQE' A
#
# COMPACT_ATOMS: atom_id res chain seq x y z
N MET A 1 -12.58 -9.75 -4.80
CA MET A 1 -11.76 -9.16 -3.75
C MET A 1 -11.23 -7.82 -4.21
N LYS A 2 -11.25 -6.84 -3.35
CA LYS A 2 -10.85 -5.50 -3.74
C LYS A 2 -9.34 -5.36 -3.71
N ALA A 3 -8.80 -4.70 -4.71
CA ALA A 3 -7.36 -4.49 -4.78
C ALA A 3 -6.97 -3.22 -4.06
N CYS A 4 -5.77 -3.21 -3.53
CA CYS A 4 -5.23 -2.01 -2.93
C CYS A 4 -3.79 -1.83 -3.38
N GLU A 5 -3.29 -0.62 -3.20
CA GLU A 5 -1.91 -0.30 -3.54
C GLU A 5 -1.12 -0.05 -2.28
N ILE A 6 0.10 -0.50 -2.27
CA ILE A 6 1.01 -0.24 -1.17
C ILE A 6 1.96 0.86 -1.61
N PHE A 7 2.10 1.87 -0.79
CA PHE A 7 2.99 2.97 -1.12
C PHE A 7 3.69 3.44 0.15
N HIS A 8 4.73 4.21 -0.01
CA HIS A 8 5.47 4.70 1.15
C HIS A 8 5.32 6.20 1.24
N VAL A 9 5.41 6.70 2.46
CA VAL A 9 5.31 8.13 2.74
C VAL A 9 6.48 8.53 3.60
N PRO A 10 6.93 9.77 3.50
CA PRO A 10 8.04 10.24 4.34
C PRO A 10 7.63 10.25 5.80
N TYR A 11 8.56 9.93 6.66
CA TYR A 11 8.31 9.94 8.08
C TYR A 11 9.62 10.28 8.80
N LYS A 12 9.74 11.51 9.23
CA LYS A 12 10.96 11.99 9.89
C LYS A 12 12.16 11.71 8.99
N LYS A 13 13.12 10.95 9.44
CA LYS A 13 14.30 10.67 8.66
C LYS A 13 14.21 9.36 7.88
N THR A 14 13.03 8.77 7.81
CA THR A 14 12.86 7.51 7.14
C THR A 14 11.52 7.56 6.40
N PHE A 15 10.91 6.42 6.19
CA PHE A 15 9.60 6.38 5.57
C PHE A 15 8.80 5.26 6.20
N ARG A 16 7.50 5.28 5.94
CA ARG A 16 6.61 4.25 6.43
C ARG A 16 5.71 3.82 5.28
N TRP A 17 5.06 2.69 5.44
CA TRP A 17 4.24 2.09 4.39
C TRP A 17 2.77 2.30 4.70
N LYS A 18 2.00 2.52 3.65
CA LYS A 18 0.55 2.66 3.76
C LYS A 18 -0.08 1.94 2.59
N TRP A 19 -1.37 1.64 2.72
CA TRP A 19 -2.11 1.06 1.61
C TRP A 19 -3.33 1.89 1.33
N ARG A 20 -3.83 1.82 0.11
CA ARG A 20 -5.05 2.49 -0.25
C ARG A 20 -5.77 1.71 -1.33
N HIS A 21 -7.10 1.86 -1.35
CA HIS A 21 -7.96 1.27 -2.36
C HIS A 21 -8.50 2.40 -3.21
N THR A 22 -8.28 2.32 -4.51
CA THR A 22 -8.68 3.37 -5.44
C THR A 22 -9.76 2.83 -6.36
N GLY A 23 -10.76 3.63 -6.63
CA GLY A 23 -11.81 3.23 -7.54
C GLY A 23 -11.38 3.37 -8.98
N ASN A 24 -12.30 3.00 -9.88
CA ASN A 24 -12.00 3.02 -11.31
C ASN A 24 -11.73 4.43 -11.81
N ASP A 25 -12.27 5.41 -11.15
CA ASP A 25 -12.07 6.80 -11.55
C ASP A 25 -10.84 7.44 -10.93
N GLY A 26 -10.05 6.66 -10.22
CA GLY A 26 -8.83 7.18 -9.62
C GLY A 26 -9.00 7.76 -8.24
N ARG A 27 -10.21 7.75 -7.71
CA ARG A 27 -10.43 8.32 -6.39
C ARG A 27 -10.06 7.32 -5.31
N THR A 28 -9.48 7.81 -4.24
CA THR A 28 -9.18 6.97 -3.09
C THR A 28 -10.46 6.69 -2.34
N LEU A 29 -10.85 5.43 -2.29
CA LEU A 29 -12.06 5.03 -1.60
C LEU A 29 -11.80 4.57 -0.18
N ALA A 30 -10.62 4.06 0.09
CA ALA A 30 -10.24 3.63 1.42
C ALA A 30 -8.74 3.71 1.53
N GLU A 31 -8.25 3.87 2.74
CA GLU A 31 -6.83 4.06 2.96
C GLU A 31 -6.51 3.62 4.37
N SER A 32 -5.28 3.18 4.60
CA SER A 32 -4.89 2.75 5.94
C SER A 32 -4.93 3.92 6.88
N LYS A 33 -5.40 3.67 8.09
CA LYS A 33 -5.44 4.72 9.10
C LYS A 33 -4.09 4.94 9.73
N GLU A 34 -3.22 3.96 9.63
CA GLU A 34 -1.91 4.03 10.23
C GLU A 34 -0.87 3.78 9.17
N SER A 35 0.34 4.16 9.48
CA SER A 35 1.46 3.81 8.65
C SER A 35 2.26 2.73 9.35
N TYR A 36 2.99 1.94 8.57
CA TYR A 36 3.67 0.77 9.10
C TYR A 36 5.15 0.86 8.79
N ALA A 37 5.95 0.46 9.75
CA ALA A 37 7.40 0.52 9.59
C ALA A 37 7.90 -0.53 8.61
N LEU A 38 7.22 -1.67 8.55
CA LEU A 38 7.64 -2.77 7.69
C LEU A 38 6.64 -2.99 6.59
N TYR A 39 7.15 -3.34 5.44
CA TYR A 39 6.32 -3.62 4.28
C TYR A 39 5.34 -4.75 4.58
N TYR A 40 5.80 -5.79 5.25
CA TYR A 40 4.95 -6.93 5.56
C TYR A 40 3.82 -6.56 6.49
N GLU A 41 4.08 -5.65 7.41
CA GLU A 41 3.02 -5.21 8.31
C GLU A 41 1.92 -4.53 7.54
N CYS A 42 2.28 -3.73 6.57
CA CYS A 42 1.31 -3.03 5.76
C CYS A 42 0.47 -4.02 4.94
N ILE A 43 1.12 -5.01 4.37
CA ILE A 43 0.40 -6.02 3.60
C ILE A 43 -0.56 -6.79 4.47
N SER A 44 -0.13 -7.19 5.66
CA SER A 44 -1.01 -7.91 6.57
C SER A 44 -2.21 -7.08 6.96
N ALA A 45 -1.99 -5.80 7.23
CA ALA A 45 -3.08 -4.92 7.61
C ALA A 45 -4.08 -4.76 6.47
N ALA A 46 -3.59 -4.64 5.24
CA ALA A 46 -4.48 -4.50 4.10
C ALA A 46 -5.34 -5.75 3.93
N ARG A 47 -4.74 -6.92 4.10
CA ARG A 47 -5.49 -8.17 3.97
C ARG A 47 -6.52 -8.31 5.07
N GLU A 48 -6.19 -7.89 6.27
CA GLU A 48 -7.14 -7.94 7.36
C GLU A 48 -8.32 -7.00 7.12
N ALA A 49 -8.08 -5.94 6.39
CA ALA A 49 -9.15 -5.01 6.05
C ALA A 49 -9.99 -5.49 4.87
N GLY A 50 -9.63 -6.62 4.28
CA GLY A 50 -10.42 -7.17 3.18
C GLY A 50 -9.90 -6.79 1.81
N TYR A 51 -8.69 -6.29 1.72
CA TYR A 51 -8.12 -5.89 0.44
C TYR A 51 -6.95 -6.79 0.10
N GLU A 52 -6.73 -6.94 -1.19
CA GLU A 52 -5.61 -7.72 -1.68
C GLU A 52 -4.59 -6.77 -2.26
N PRO A 53 -3.39 -6.68 -1.73
CA PRO A 53 -2.38 -5.79 -2.27
C PRO A 53 -2.10 -6.14 -3.73
N ARG A 54 -2.14 -5.11 -4.58
CA ARG A 54 -1.90 -5.33 -5.99
C ARG A 54 -0.42 -5.60 -6.20
N LYS A 55 -0.15 -6.63 -6.97
CA LYS A 55 1.21 -6.92 -7.31
C LYS A 55 1.67 -5.88 -8.30
N ARG A 56 2.70 -5.16 -7.98
CA ARG A 56 3.19 -4.13 -8.87
C ARG A 56 3.92 -4.76 -10.03
N ALA A 57 3.73 -4.19 -11.19
CA ALA A 57 4.53 -4.59 -12.31
C ALA A 57 5.97 -4.22 -12.00
N PRO A 58 6.90 -5.12 -12.17
CA PRO A 58 8.27 -4.78 -11.85
C PRO A 58 8.77 -3.73 -12.81
N SER A 59 9.43 -2.76 -12.27
CA SER A 59 10.08 -1.78 -13.09
C SER A 59 11.56 -1.98 -12.93
N ALA A 60 12.30 -1.40 -13.81
CA ALA A 60 13.75 -1.55 -13.74
C ALA A 60 14.26 -1.09 -12.40
N ALA A 61 13.67 -0.06 -11.86
CA ALA A 61 14.14 0.45 -10.60
C ALA A 61 13.86 -0.49 -9.46
N GLU A 62 12.83 -1.29 -9.61
CA GLU A 62 12.48 -2.17 -8.53
C GLU A 62 13.15 -3.47 -8.63
N GLN A 63 13.65 -3.79 -9.75
CA GLN A 63 14.23 -5.03 -9.89
C GLN A 63 15.60 -5.07 -9.51
N GLU A 64 15.92 -4.36 -9.27
CA GLU A 64 17.08 -4.44 -8.95
C GLU A 64 17.38 -4.74 -8.12
#